data_4f0795ed2c9a11585500a167d2ecf26c
#
_entry.id   4f0795ed2c9a11585500a167d2ecf26c
#
_cell.length_a   1.000
_cell.length_b   1.000
_cell.length_c   1.000
_cell.angle_alpha   90.00
_cell.angle_beta   90.00
_cell.angle_gamma   90.00
#
_symmetry.space_group_name_H-M   'P 1'
#
loop_
_entity.id
_entity.type
_entity.pdbx_description
1 polymer ?
#
loop_
_entity_poly.entity_id
_entity_poly.type
_entity_poly.pdbx_seq_one_letter_code
_entity_poly.pdbx_strand_id
1 'polypeptide(L)'
;MVNNNLSFDECKQMSSRLIAMNPNRNANMGQIATYLLDYYTELTKQSWLSTLVGQIRDLTAKQNLMGEEQKQTEAYKQLDKQITALKKQLPFRSPHYFHFLDDHRAQKSIDPEAFTFQTTVDIDNPEEVEGAVKRALLLNGMFDESQEKVAREQMFTADEIELWKGKVLHVERSARNKAHIDIRIPVGMTIAEAQSAFCKLIHATEDPSCITPERIIFITDAASQIYTADDWYKHLDKEAVAEYREAYRKRGLDIDGRPMDIDSAPTVDFQPVESEEEKARRAANTVQYEQTYDGVPYEEITKALVDLMGGAPAHGNRNNF
;
A
#
# COMPACT_ATOMS: atom_id res chain seq x y z
N MET A 1 29.25 -11.45 -21.79
CA MET A 1 27.89 -12.02 -21.85
C MET A 1 27.62 -12.61 -20.48
N VAL A 2 26.83 -11.91 -19.69
CA VAL A 2 26.40 -12.40 -18.38
C VAL A 2 25.38 -13.50 -18.65
N ASN A 3 25.60 -14.64 -18.01
CA ASN A 3 24.75 -15.82 -18.18
C ASN A 3 23.38 -15.53 -17.56
N ASN A 4 22.36 -15.29 -18.38
CA ASN A 4 21.04 -14.81 -17.94
C ASN A 4 20.11 -15.89 -17.37
N ASN A 5 20.65 -17.06 -17.00
CA ASN A 5 19.87 -18.11 -16.38
C ASN A 5 20.28 -18.29 -14.91
N LEU A 6 19.75 -17.42 -14.07
CA LEU A 6 19.88 -17.59 -12.62
C LEU A 6 18.95 -18.70 -12.15
N SER A 7 19.49 -19.65 -11.40
CA SER A 7 18.70 -20.68 -10.75
C SER A 7 17.86 -20.11 -9.60
N PHE A 8 16.84 -20.83 -9.16
CA PHE A 8 16.04 -20.46 -7.98
C PHE A 8 16.91 -20.18 -6.75
N ASP A 9 17.93 -21.02 -6.50
CA ASP A 9 18.80 -20.85 -5.33
C ASP A 9 19.73 -19.64 -5.46
N GLU A 10 20.19 -19.33 -6.67
CA GLU A 10 20.97 -18.10 -6.92
C GLU A 10 20.12 -16.84 -6.73
N CYS A 11 18.89 -16.83 -7.24
CA CYS A 11 17.94 -15.75 -7.00
C CYS A 11 17.65 -15.58 -5.50
N LYS A 12 17.48 -16.68 -4.79
CA LYS A 12 17.26 -16.69 -3.34
C LYS A 12 18.48 -16.15 -2.59
N GLN A 13 19.69 -16.54 -2.98
CA GLN A 13 20.93 -16.01 -2.38
C GLN A 13 21.12 -14.51 -2.67
N MET A 14 20.83 -14.08 -3.89
CA MET A 14 20.90 -12.67 -4.25
C MET A 14 19.86 -11.86 -3.49
N SER A 15 18.63 -12.34 -3.40
CA SER A 15 17.58 -11.71 -2.61
C SER A 15 17.98 -11.56 -1.15
N SER A 16 18.54 -12.59 -0.53
CA SER A 16 18.98 -12.53 0.87
C SER A 16 20.19 -11.61 1.11
N ARG A 17 20.98 -11.30 0.08
CA ARG A 17 22.08 -10.33 0.18
C ARG A 17 21.64 -8.89 0.00
N LEU A 18 20.62 -8.67 -0.80
CA LEU A 18 20.14 -7.34 -1.16
C LEU A 18 19.15 -6.80 -0.16
N ILE A 19 18.47 -7.72 0.52
CA ILE A 19 17.49 -7.42 1.52
C ILE A 19 17.81 -8.32 2.67
N ALA A 20 18.33 -7.75 3.73
CA ALA A 20 18.54 -8.49 4.93
C ALA A 20 17.17 -8.96 5.41
N MET A 21 16.94 -10.18 5.15
CA MET A 21 15.74 -10.85 5.50
C MET A 21 15.83 -11.28 6.93
N ASN A 22 14.76 -11.08 7.65
CA ASN A 22 14.62 -11.74 8.93
C ASN A 22 14.62 -13.26 8.71
N PRO A 23 15.69 -13.97 9.05
CA PRO A 23 15.80 -15.42 8.85
C PRO A 23 14.76 -16.22 9.64
N ASN A 24 14.14 -15.61 10.65
CA ASN A 24 13.15 -16.24 11.53
C ASN A 24 11.72 -16.17 11.01
N ARG A 25 11.47 -15.48 9.92
CA ARG A 25 10.19 -15.58 9.24
C ARG A 25 10.40 -16.39 8.00
N ASN A 26 9.52 -17.33 7.74
CA ASN A 26 9.36 -18.07 6.49
C ASN A 26 9.14 -17.12 5.29
N ALA A 27 9.91 -16.08 5.24
CA ALA A 27 10.05 -15.21 4.12
C ALA A 27 10.77 -16.02 3.08
N ASN A 28 10.00 -16.68 2.34
CA ASN A 28 10.38 -17.40 1.17
C ASN A 28 11.09 -16.44 0.30
N MET A 29 11.96 -16.27 -0.25
CA MET A 29 12.55 -15.29 -1.15
C MET A 29 12.34 -13.86 -0.62
N GLY A 30 13.30 -13.26 -0.16
CA GLY A 30 13.26 -11.95 0.39
C GLY A 30 12.51 -10.91 -0.43
N GLN A 31 12.17 -9.91 0.24
CA GLN A 31 11.79 -8.66 -0.38
C GLN A 31 12.86 -8.33 -1.42
N ILE A 32 12.49 -8.23 -2.66
CA ILE A 32 13.41 -7.78 -3.69
C ILE A 32 13.61 -6.30 -3.48
N ALA A 33 14.86 -5.93 -3.48
CA ALA A 33 15.21 -4.54 -3.33
C ALA A 33 14.51 -3.74 -4.41
N THR A 34 13.59 -2.95 -3.98
CA THR A 34 12.76 -2.10 -4.82
C THR A 34 13.57 -1.06 -5.59
N TYR A 35 14.79 -0.80 -5.16
CA TYR A 35 15.75 0.11 -5.82
C TYR A 35 16.63 -0.56 -6.88
N LEU A 36 16.45 -1.86 -7.14
CA LEU A 36 17.23 -2.58 -8.15
C LEU A 36 16.33 -3.02 -9.31
N LEU A 37 15.91 -2.04 -10.10
CA LEU A 37 15.04 -2.28 -11.26
C LEU A 37 15.64 -3.30 -12.24
N ASP A 38 16.97 -3.26 -12.46
CA ASP A 38 17.65 -4.23 -13.32
C ASP A 38 17.54 -5.64 -12.77
N TYR A 39 17.68 -5.80 -11.46
CA TYR A 39 17.49 -7.10 -10.82
C TYR A 39 16.05 -7.58 -10.89
N TYR A 40 15.08 -6.71 -10.69
CA TYR A 40 13.66 -7.02 -10.86
C TYR A 40 13.38 -7.53 -12.29
N THR A 41 13.92 -6.84 -13.28
CA THR A 41 13.77 -7.21 -14.68
C THR A 41 14.34 -8.59 -14.98
N GLU A 42 15.52 -8.91 -14.46
CA GLU A 42 16.11 -10.24 -14.64
C GLU A 42 15.35 -11.35 -13.88
N LEU A 43 14.86 -11.04 -12.68
CA LEU A 43 14.07 -11.98 -11.89
C LEU A 43 12.76 -12.34 -12.60
N THR A 44 12.04 -11.36 -13.12
CA THR A 44 10.74 -11.59 -13.76
C THR A 44 10.83 -12.43 -15.03
N LYS A 45 12.01 -12.51 -15.66
CA LYS A 45 12.29 -13.37 -16.82
C LYS A 45 12.62 -14.82 -16.47
N GLN A 46 12.77 -15.17 -15.20
CA GLN A 46 13.16 -16.52 -14.79
C GLN A 46 12.04 -17.54 -15.09
N SER A 47 12.40 -18.64 -15.71
CA SER A 47 11.44 -19.68 -16.10
C SER A 47 10.72 -20.34 -14.91
N TRP A 48 11.41 -20.48 -13.77
CA TRP A 48 10.80 -21.01 -12.56
C TRP A 48 9.68 -20.10 -12.04
N LEU A 49 9.84 -18.77 -12.15
CA LEU A 49 8.82 -17.81 -11.74
C LEU A 49 7.59 -17.89 -12.65
N SER A 50 7.79 -17.92 -13.97
CA SER A 50 6.69 -18.15 -14.92
C SER A 50 5.96 -19.45 -14.68
N THR A 51 6.70 -20.53 -14.37
CA THR A 51 6.10 -21.83 -14.03
C THR A 51 5.25 -21.72 -12.76
N LEU A 52 5.76 -21.08 -11.72
CA LEU A 52 5.06 -20.91 -10.45
C LEU A 52 3.79 -20.05 -10.61
N VAL A 53 3.88 -18.94 -11.36
CA VAL A 53 2.73 -18.07 -11.68
C VAL A 53 1.69 -18.85 -12.48
N GLY A 54 2.12 -19.65 -13.48
CA GLY A 54 1.24 -20.51 -14.26
C GLY A 54 0.47 -21.51 -13.39
N GLN A 55 1.17 -22.21 -12.49
CA GLN A 55 0.52 -23.15 -11.54
C GLN A 55 -0.53 -22.46 -10.65
N ILE A 56 -0.23 -21.27 -10.16
CA ILE A 56 -1.18 -20.50 -9.34
C ILE A 56 -2.41 -20.12 -10.17
N ARG A 57 -2.22 -19.68 -11.41
CA ARG A 57 -3.32 -19.31 -12.33
C ARG A 57 -4.21 -20.51 -12.68
N ASP A 58 -3.61 -21.65 -12.96
CA ASP A 58 -4.35 -22.89 -13.25
C ASP A 58 -5.22 -23.33 -12.08
N LEU A 59 -4.69 -23.29 -10.86
CA LEU A 59 -5.46 -23.62 -9.67
C LEU A 59 -6.54 -22.56 -9.38
N THR A 60 -6.24 -21.28 -9.61
CA THR A 60 -7.21 -20.20 -9.47
C THR A 60 -8.33 -20.34 -10.48
N ALA A 61 -8.03 -20.68 -11.73
CA ALA A 61 -9.05 -20.93 -12.75
C ALA A 61 -9.97 -22.09 -12.36
N LYS A 62 -9.40 -23.21 -11.84
CA LYS A 62 -10.18 -24.32 -11.30
C LYS A 62 -11.07 -23.89 -10.13
N GLN A 63 -10.55 -23.07 -9.23
CA GLN A 63 -11.27 -22.55 -8.08
C GLN A 63 -12.45 -21.64 -8.54
N ASN A 64 -12.22 -20.79 -9.53
CA ASN A 64 -13.24 -19.88 -10.07
C ASN A 64 -14.35 -20.59 -10.84
N LEU A 65 -14.11 -21.79 -11.36
CA LEU A 65 -15.15 -22.63 -11.96
C LEU A 65 -16.10 -23.24 -10.91
N MET A 66 -15.72 -23.22 -9.64
CA MET A 66 -16.59 -23.66 -8.55
C MET A 66 -17.56 -22.54 -8.19
N GLY A 67 -18.85 -22.83 -8.22
CA GLY A 67 -19.89 -21.84 -7.86
C GLY A 67 -19.85 -21.44 -6.39
N GLU A 68 -20.58 -20.40 -6.05
CA GLU A 68 -20.69 -19.87 -4.68
C GLU A 68 -21.06 -20.95 -3.66
N GLU A 69 -21.94 -21.88 -4.02
CA GLU A 69 -22.38 -22.99 -3.18
C GLU A 69 -21.24 -23.94 -2.79
N GLN A 70 -20.19 -23.99 -3.59
CA GLN A 70 -19.04 -24.88 -3.40
C GLN A 70 -17.92 -24.23 -2.55
N LYS A 71 -17.97 -22.95 -2.26
CA LYS A 71 -16.94 -22.23 -1.47
C LYS A 71 -16.71 -22.82 -0.07
N GLN A 72 -17.73 -23.49 0.49
CA GLN A 72 -17.63 -24.11 1.81
C GLN A 72 -17.14 -25.58 1.75
N THR A 73 -16.98 -26.15 0.57
CA THR A 73 -16.53 -27.56 0.41
C THR A 73 -15.05 -27.74 0.76
N GLU A 74 -14.68 -28.94 1.17
CA GLU A 74 -13.28 -29.28 1.44
C GLU A 74 -12.43 -29.18 0.16
N ALA A 75 -13.00 -29.47 -1.01
CA ALA A 75 -12.31 -29.32 -2.29
C ALA A 75 -11.91 -27.87 -2.55
N TYR A 76 -12.79 -26.91 -2.32
CA TYR A 76 -12.50 -25.47 -2.46
C TYR A 76 -11.43 -25.03 -1.47
N LYS A 77 -11.56 -25.40 -0.21
CA LYS A 77 -10.58 -25.08 0.84
C LYS A 77 -9.21 -25.70 0.55
N GLN A 78 -9.15 -26.86 -0.05
CA GLN A 78 -7.91 -27.53 -0.43
C GLN A 78 -7.23 -26.78 -1.59
N LEU A 79 -7.98 -26.34 -2.60
CA LEU A 79 -7.44 -25.50 -3.68
C LEU A 79 -6.89 -24.18 -3.11
N ASP A 80 -7.62 -23.54 -2.21
CA ASP A 80 -7.17 -22.29 -1.59
C ASP A 80 -5.88 -22.47 -0.77
N LYS A 81 -5.76 -23.57 -0.02
CA LYS A 81 -4.52 -23.93 0.68
C LYS A 81 -3.34 -24.15 -0.29
N GLN A 82 -3.58 -24.83 -1.42
CA GLN A 82 -2.55 -25.05 -2.45
C GLN A 82 -2.12 -23.73 -3.09
N ILE A 83 -3.06 -22.88 -3.50
CA ILE A 83 -2.79 -21.54 -4.05
C ILE A 83 -1.98 -20.71 -3.04
N THR A 84 -2.39 -20.71 -1.79
CA THR A 84 -1.70 -19.97 -0.74
C THR A 84 -0.27 -20.48 -0.51
N ALA A 85 -0.08 -21.80 -0.54
CA ALA A 85 1.25 -22.41 -0.40
C ALA A 85 2.19 -22.04 -1.56
N LEU A 86 1.68 -22.01 -2.80
CA LEU A 86 2.44 -21.57 -3.95
C LEU A 86 2.71 -20.05 -3.92
N LYS A 87 1.73 -19.23 -3.57
CA LYS A 87 1.92 -17.76 -3.41
C LYS A 87 3.04 -17.43 -2.41
N LYS A 88 3.18 -18.18 -1.33
CA LYS A 88 4.26 -18.01 -0.36
C LYS A 88 5.66 -18.27 -0.92
N GLN A 89 5.78 -18.90 -2.06
CA GLN A 89 7.04 -19.14 -2.76
C GLN A 89 7.40 -18.01 -3.73
N LEU A 90 6.44 -17.12 -4.06
CA LEU A 90 6.71 -15.96 -4.88
C LEU A 90 7.63 -14.98 -4.17
N PRO A 91 8.54 -14.33 -4.90
CA PRO A 91 9.24 -13.17 -4.40
C PRO A 91 8.24 -12.02 -4.17
N PHE A 92 8.64 -11.07 -3.34
CA PHE A 92 7.79 -9.91 -3.07
C PHE A 92 8.61 -8.63 -2.99
N ARG A 93 7.95 -7.51 -3.16
CA ARG A 93 8.49 -6.15 -3.03
C ARG A 93 7.71 -5.35 -2.00
N SER A 94 8.35 -4.33 -1.43
CA SER A 94 7.67 -3.31 -0.65
C SER A 94 7.30 -2.15 -1.58
N PRO A 95 6.03 -1.73 -1.67
CA PRO A 95 5.68 -0.56 -2.46
C PRO A 95 6.07 0.76 -1.81
N HIS A 96 6.12 0.82 -0.49
CA HIS A 96 6.18 2.08 0.24
C HIS A 96 7.58 2.50 0.67
N TYR A 97 8.49 1.53 0.90
CA TYR A 97 9.83 1.82 1.42
C TYR A 97 10.90 1.06 0.65
N PHE A 98 12.01 1.72 0.36
CA PHE A 98 13.16 1.11 -0.28
C PHE A 98 13.84 0.08 0.64
N HIS A 99 13.86 0.33 1.93
CA HIS A 99 14.38 -0.58 2.95
C HIS A 99 13.69 -0.35 4.30
N PHE A 100 13.99 -1.22 5.26
CA PHE A 100 13.53 -1.14 6.64
C PHE A 100 14.74 -1.15 7.57
N LEU A 101 14.63 -0.49 8.72
CA LEU A 101 15.66 -0.53 9.76
C LEU A 101 15.92 -1.98 10.20
N ASP A 102 17.18 -2.28 10.51
CA ASP A 102 17.63 -3.62 10.92
C ASP A 102 17.25 -4.72 9.91
N ASP A 103 17.05 -4.32 8.66
CA ASP A 103 16.64 -5.23 7.58
C ASP A 103 15.40 -6.08 7.94
N HIS A 104 14.57 -5.57 8.82
CA HIS A 104 13.41 -6.26 9.35
C HIS A 104 12.11 -5.56 8.94
N ARG A 105 11.35 -6.16 8.01
CA ARG A 105 10.06 -5.64 7.59
C ARG A 105 9.01 -5.73 8.71
N ALA A 106 8.87 -4.68 9.46
CA ALA A 106 7.86 -4.52 10.50
C ALA A 106 7.54 -3.03 10.67
N GLN A 107 6.36 -2.71 11.18
CA GLN A 107 5.95 -1.33 11.42
C GLN A 107 6.97 -0.53 12.26
N LYS A 108 7.51 -1.15 13.31
CA LYS A 108 8.53 -0.55 14.17
C LYS A 108 9.90 -0.35 13.52
N SER A 109 10.12 -0.96 12.37
CA SER A 109 11.39 -0.91 11.63
C SER A 109 11.27 -0.07 10.36
N ILE A 110 10.24 0.76 10.26
CA ILE A 110 10.08 1.70 9.15
C ILE A 110 11.15 2.78 9.27
N ASP A 111 11.84 3.00 8.15
CA ASP A 111 12.72 4.15 7.97
C ASP A 111 11.97 5.22 7.14
N PRO A 112 11.52 6.32 7.75
CA PRO A 112 10.81 7.37 7.02
C PRO A 112 11.63 8.01 5.90
N GLU A 113 12.97 8.03 6.03
CA GLU A 113 13.89 8.53 4.99
C GLU A 113 13.90 7.64 3.74
N ALA A 114 13.54 6.36 3.89
CA ALA A 114 13.48 5.39 2.81
C ALA A 114 12.13 5.36 2.06
N PHE A 115 11.25 6.33 2.32
CA PHE A 115 9.95 6.38 1.68
C PHE A 115 10.05 6.56 0.16
N THR A 116 9.31 5.74 -0.59
CA THR A 116 9.38 5.72 -2.06
C THR A 116 8.53 6.79 -2.73
N PHE A 117 7.63 7.43 -2.00
CA PHE A 117 6.57 8.31 -2.52
C PHE A 117 5.69 7.63 -3.58
N GLN A 118 5.56 6.30 -3.48
CA GLN A 118 4.70 5.49 -4.32
C GLN A 118 3.85 4.57 -3.45
N THR A 119 2.77 4.06 -4.04
CA THR A 119 1.92 3.06 -3.41
C THR A 119 1.35 2.13 -4.47
N THR A 120 0.88 0.96 -4.06
CA THR A 120 0.23 -0.01 -4.94
C THR A 120 -1.25 -0.12 -4.60
N VAL A 121 -2.09 0.00 -5.60
CA VAL A 121 -3.51 -0.38 -5.56
C VAL A 121 -3.61 -1.85 -5.99
N ASP A 122 -4.21 -2.68 -5.14
CA ASP A 122 -4.51 -4.09 -5.43
C ASP A 122 -5.99 -4.22 -5.81
N ILE A 123 -6.27 -4.64 -7.03
CA ILE A 123 -7.62 -4.77 -7.56
C ILE A 123 -8.02 -6.24 -7.51
N ASP A 124 -8.76 -6.59 -6.49
CA ASP A 124 -9.12 -7.96 -6.17
C ASP A 124 -10.45 -8.43 -6.78
N ASN A 125 -11.32 -7.51 -7.20
CA ASN A 125 -12.57 -7.85 -7.87
C ASN A 125 -12.31 -8.15 -9.37
N PRO A 126 -12.50 -9.40 -9.83
CA PRO A 126 -12.21 -9.77 -11.23
C PRO A 126 -12.99 -8.97 -12.27
N GLU A 127 -14.21 -8.51 -11.92
CA GLU A 127 -15.07 -7.75 -12.84
C GLU A 127 -14.56 -6.32 -13.07
N GLU A 128 -13.78 -5.78 -12.14
CA GLU A 128 -13.25 -4.42 -12.21
C GLU A 128 -11.90 -4.36 -12.92
N VAL A 129 -11.13 -5.45 -12.96
CA VAL A 129 -9.72 -5.49 -13.36
C VAL A 129 -9.48 -4.87 -14.74
N GLU A 130 -10.23 -5.31 -15.77
CA GLU A 130 -10.02 -4.84 -17.14
C GLU A 130 -10.36 -3.36 -17.30
N GLY A 131 -11.48 -2.93 -16.68
CA GLY A 131 -11.92 -1.55 -16.69
C GLY A 131 -10.92 -0.62 -15.98
N ALA A 132 -10.46 -1.01 -14.80
CA ALA A 132 -9.53 -0.26 -13.99
C ALA A 132 -8.16 -0.13 -14.66
N VAL A 133 -7.61 -1.22 -15.18
CA VAL A 133 -6.33 -1.19 -15.93
C VAL A 133 -6.42 -0.28 -17.15
N LYS A 134 -7.50 -0.39 -17.93
CA LYS A 134 -7.72 0.48 -19.10
C LYS A 134 -7.77 1.96 -18.69
N ARG A 135 -8.51 2.30 -17.63
CA ARG A 135 -8.63 3.68 -17.16
C ARG A 135 -7.29 4.22 -16.66
N ALA A 136 -6.53 3.42 -15.89
CA ALA A 136 -5.21 3.80 -15.43
C ALA A 136 -4.24 4.10 -16.58
N LEU A 137 -4.17 3.23 -17.58
CA LEU A 137 -3.32 3.42 -18.75
C LEU A 137 -3.76 4.64 -19.58
N LEU A 138 -5.06 4.86 -19.73
CA LEU A 138 -5.59 6.01 -20.44
C LEU A 138 -5.22 7.33 -19.76
N LEU A 139 -5.29 7.36 -18.44
CA LEU A 139 -4.90 8.51 -17.63
C LEU A 139 -3.42 8.88 -17.82
N ASN A 140 -2.59 7.87 -18.00
CA ASN A 140 -1.14 8.05 -18.21
C ASN A 140 -0.75 8.47 -19.64
N GLY A 141 -1.67 8.47 -20.59
CA GLY A 141 -1.42 8.86 -21.96
C GLY A 141 -0.71 7.79 -22.79
N MET A 142 -1.08 6.53 -22.63
CA MET A 142 -0.37 5.38 -23.21
C MET A 142 -0.90 4.89 -24.56
N PHE A 143 -1.89 5.54 -25.15
CA PHE A 143 -2.53 5.15 -26.40
C PHE A 143 -2.33 6.19 -27.50
N ASP A 144 -2.69 5.92 -28.73
CA ASP A 144 -2.50 6.80 -29.88
C ASP A 144 -3.12 8.20 -29.65
N GLU A 145 -2.31 9.25 -29.79
CA GLU A 145 -2.58 10.63 -29.33
C GLU A 145 -3.95 11.19 -29.75
N SER A 146 -4.46 10.81 -30.91
CA SER A 146 -5.71 11.37 -31.42
C SER A 146 -6.97 10.73 -30.81
N GLN A 147 -6.94 9.43 -30.53
CA GLN A 147 -8.07 8.71 -29.93
C GLN A 147 -8.09 8.82 -28.42
N GLU A 148 -6.92 8.91 -27.81
CA GLU A 148 -6.76 9.02 -26.38
C GLU A 148 -7.18 10.33 -25.77
N LYS A 149 -6.85 11.42 -26.44
CA LYS A 149 -7.19 12.75 -25.91
C LYS A 149 -8.71 12.85 -25.73
N VAL A 150 -9.48 12.42 -26.73
CA VAL A 150 -10.94 12.45 -26.66
C VAL A 150 -11.48 11.50 -25.62
N ALA A 151 -10.97 10.26 -25.56
CA ALA A 151 -11.42 9.28 -24.57
C ALA A 151 -11.06 9.69 -23.13
N ARG A 152 -9.88 10.28 -22.92
CA ARG A 152 -9.43 10.79 -21.63
C ARG A 152 -10.28 11.96 -21.16
N GLU A 153 -10.51 12.95 -22.02
CA GLU A 153 -11.35 14.11 -21.71
C GLU A 153 -12.83 13.75 -21.48
N GLN A 154 -13.30 12.65 -22.03
CA GLN A 154 -14.65 12.13 -21.76
C GLN A 154 -14.76 11.36 -20.44
N MET A 155 -13.66 10.75 -19.96
CA MET A 155 -13.65 9.91 -18.78
C MET A 155 -13.21 10.64 -17.51
N PHE A 156 -12.42 11.69 -17.64
CA PHE A 156 -11.79 12.40 -16.53
C PHE A 156 -11.96 13.91 -16.69
N THR A 157 -12.08 14.59 -15.58
CA THR A 157 -12.06 16.05 -15.55
C THR A 157 -10.64 16.59 -15.82
N ALA A 158 -10.54 17.86 -16.19
CA ALA A 158 -9.24 18.49 -16.42
C ALA A 158 -8.35 18.46 -15.15
N ASP A 159 -8.93 18.66 -13.97
CA ASP A 159 -8.21 18.64 -12.71
C ASP A 159 -7.70 17.21 -12.35
N GLU A 160 -8.50 16.19 -12.63
CA GLU A 160 -8.08 14.79 -12.45
C GLU A 160 -6.94 14.44 -13.41
N ILE A 161 -7.02 14.87 -14.67
CA ILE A 161 -5.95 14.64 -15.65
C ILE A 161 -4.66 15.34 -15.18
N GLU A 162 -4.74 16.59 -14.78
CA GLU A 162 -3.57 17.35 -14.29
C GLU A 162 -2.94 16.70 -13.06
N LEU A 163 -3.78 16.28 -12.10
CA LEU A 163 -3.30 15.65 -10.87
C LEU A 163 -2.62 14.30 -11.10
N TRP A 164 -3.16 13.48 -12.01
CA TRP A 164 -2.78 12.07 -12.10
C TRP A 164 -1.97 11.70 -13.35
N LYS A 165 -1.87 12.58 -14.34
CA LYS A 165 -1.09 12.34 -15.56
C LYS A 165 0.37 12.00 -15.22
N GLY A 166 0.87 10.91 -15.76
CA GLY A 166 2.24 10.44 -15.52
C GLY A 166 2.48 9.85 -14.13
N LYS A 167 1.43 9.65 -13.32
CA LYS A 167 1.60 9.08 -11.98
C LYS A 167 1.36 7.58 -11.91
N VAL A 168 0.87 6.92 -12.95
CA VAL A 168 0.85 5.46 -13.03
C VAL A 168 2.26 5.00 -13.37
N LEU A 169 2.89 4.25 -12.46
CA LEU A 169 4.29 3.87 -12.56
C LEU A 169 4.47 2.42 -13.03
N HIS A 170 3.58 1.54 -12.64
CA HIS A 170 3.64 0.14 -13.03
C HIS A 170 2.25 -0.49 -13.01
N VAL A 171 1.98 -1.36 -13.97
CA VAL A 171 0.74 -2.13 -14.07
C VAL A 171 1.10 -3.57 -14.39
N GLU A 172 0.63 -4.49 -13.56
CA GLU A 172 0.86 -5.92 -13.77
C GLU A 172 -0.38 -6.76 -13.45
N ARG A 173 -0.45 -7.96 -14.03
CA ARG A 173 -1.37 -8.99 -13.58
C ARG A 173 -0.81 -9.69 -12.37
N SER A 174 -1.59 -9.80 -11.32
CA SER A 174 -1.22 -10.57 -10.15
C SER A 174 -1.13 -12.07 -10.47
N ALA A 175 -0.55 -12.86 -9.56
CA ALA A 175 -0.48 -14.30 -9.71
C ALA A 175 -1.86 -15.00 -9.79
N ARG A 176 -2.92 -14.36 -9.27
CA ARG A 176 -4.32 -14.82 -9.40
C ARG A 176 -5.06 -14.18 -10.58
N ASN A 177 -4.34 -13.59 -11.52
CA ASN A 177 -4.88 -12.89 -12.69
C ASN A 177 -5.76 -11.67 -12.36
N LYS A 178 -5.53 -11.08 -11.22
CA LYS A 178 -6.07 -9.77 -10.82
C LYS A 178 -5.10 -8.66 -11.24
N ALA A 179 -5.13 -7.46 -10.66
CA ALA A 179 -4.19 -6.42 -11.04
C ALA A 179 -3.57 -5.70 -9.86
N HIS A 180 -2.28 -5.35 -10.00
CA HIS A 180 -1.59 -4.38 -9.17
C HIS A 180 -1.27 -3.15 -10.02
N ILE A 181 -1.53 -1.98 -9.48
CA ILE A 181 -1.22 -0.70 -10.13
C ILE A 181 -0.41 0.14 -9.14
N ASP A 182 0.85 0.38 -9.47
CA ASP A 182 1.69 1.29 -8.68
C ASP A 182 1.50 2.71 -9.17
N ILE A 183 1.33 3.62 -8.24
CA ILE A 183 1.13 5.03 -8.51
C ILE A 183 2.10 5.89 -7.71
N ARG A 184 2.53 7.01 -8.28
CA ARG A 184 3.17 8.10 -7.54
C ARG A 184 2.11 8.78 -6.67
N ILE A 185 2.37 8.90 -5.39
CA ILE A 185 1.48 9.60 -4.47
C ILE A 185 1.50 11.10 -4.85
N PRO A 186 0.35 11.76 -5.08
CA PRO A 186 0.33 13.20 -5.27
C PRO A 186 0.87 13.95 -4.06
N VAL A 187 1.56 15.06 -4.28
CA VAL A 187 2.16 15.87 -3.20
C VAL A 187 1.12 16.24 -2.15
N GLY A 188 1.44 15.96 -0.91
CA GLY A 188 0.58 16.21 0.25
C GLY A 188 -0.46 15.14 0.56
N MET A 189 -0.68 14.15 -0.30
CA MET A 189 -1.55 13.01 0.02
C MET A 189 -0.79 11.95 0.83
N THR A 190 -1.49 11.31 1.75
CA THR A 190 -1.04 10.09 2.43
C THR A 190 -1.24 8.88 1.51
N ILE A 191 -0.66 7.73 1.88
CA ILE A 191 -0.87 6.45 1.17
C ILE A 191 -2.38 6.17 1.03
N ALA A 192 -3.13 6.27 2.12
CA ALA A 192 -4.57 5.97 2.12
C ALA A 192 -5.37 6.93 1.24
N GLU A 193 -5.07 8.23 1.31
CA GLU A 193 -5.75 9.23 0.48
C GLU A 193 -5.48 9.02 -1.00
N ALA A 194 -4.23 8.73 -1.36
CA ALA A 194 -3.84 8.49 -2.75
C ALA A 194 -4.52 7.24 -3.31
N GLN A 195 -4.55 6.15 -2.55
CA GLN A 195 -5.23 4.91 -2.97
C GLN A 195 -6.74 5.13 -3.12
N SER A 196 -7.38 5.75 -2.13
CA SER A 196 -8.82 6.03 -2.18
C SER A 196 -9.20 6.92 -3.37
N ALA A 197 -8.46 8.01 -3.58
CA ALA A 197 -8.70 8.91 -4.70
C ALA A 197 -8.50 8.20 -6.06
N PHE A 198 -7.44 7.40 -6.17
CA PHE A 198 -7.14 6.69 -7.41
C PHE A 198 -8.13 5.56 -7.70
N CYS A 199 -8.52 4.76 -6.68
CA CYS A 199 -9.54 3.73 -6.85
C CYS A 199 -10.87 4.30 -7.36
N LYS A 200 -11.32 5.43 -6.80
CA LYS A 200 -12.52 6.13 -7.29
C LYS A 200 -12.39 6.53 -8.74
N LEU A 201 -11.23 7.06 -9.12
CA LEU A 201 -10.94 7.51 -10.47
C LEU A 201 -10.98 6.38 -11.50
N ILE A 202 -10.42 5.23 -11.16
CA ILE A 202 -10.38 4.05 -12.04
C ILE A 202 -11.60 3.14 -11.90
N HIS A 203 -12.56 3.48 -11.03
CA HIS A 203 -13.74 2.70 -10.70
C HIS A 203 -13.40 1.30 -10.16
N ALA A 204 -12.48 1.24 -9.20
CA ALA A 204 -12.11 0.02 -8.50
C ALA A 204 -12.48 0.09 -7.02
N THR A 205 -12.76 -1.06 -6.44
CA THR A 205 -12.96 -1.19 -4.99
C THR A 205 -11.61 -1.13 -4.28
N GLU A 206 -11.55 -0.34 -3.20
CA GLU A 206 -10.36 -0.21 -2.36
C GLU A 206 -10.09 -1.50 -1.58
N ASP A 207 -8.84 -1.94 -1.53
CA ASP A 207 -8.38 -2.94 -0.55
C ASP A 207 -7.74 -2.22 0.65
N PRO A 208 -8.44 -2.12 1.80
CA PRO A 208 -7.93 -1.41 2.96
C PRO A 208 -6.66 -2.04 3.56
N SER A 209 -6.32 -3.27 3.18
CA SER A 209 -5.07 -3.90 3.62
C SER A 209 -3.83 -3.32 2.93
N CYS A 210 -4.00 -2.67 1.78
CA CYS A 210 -2.90 -2.12 0.99
C CYS A 210 -2.31 -0.81 1.54
N ILE A 211 -3.02 -0.13 2.44
CA ILE A 211 -2.55 1.12 3.05
C ILE A 211 -1.53 0.92 4.18
N THR A 212 -1.31 -0.31 4.62
CA THR A 212 -0.35 -0.58 5.71
C THR A 212 1.08 -0.29 5.25
N PRO A 213 1.88 0.43 6.04
CA PRO A 213 3.23 0.85 5.65
C PRO A 213 4.13 -0.32 5.26
N GLU A 214 4.03 -1.44 5.96
CA GLU A 214 4.81 -2.66 5.73
C GLU A 214 4.19 -3.61 4.69
N ARG A 215 3.25 -3.13 3.87
CA ARG A 215 2.63 -3.92 2.79
C ARG A 215 3.68 -4.55 1.88
N ILE A 216 3.40 -5.77 1.45
CA ILE A 216 4.15 -6.44 0.39
C ILE A 216 3.24 -6.71 -0.80
N ILE A 217 3.84 -6.70 -1.98
CA ILE A 217 3.22 -7.09 -3.24
C ILE A 217 4.03 -8.26 -3.81
N PHE A 218 3.36 -9.35 -4.11
CA PHE A 218 4.02 -10.51 -4.74
C PHE A 218 4.39 -10.18 -6.18
N ILE A 219 5.63 -10.50 -6.54
CA ILE A 219 6.18 -10.28 -7.88
C ILE A 219 5.73 -11.43 -8.78
N THR A 220 5.34 -11.08 -9.98
CA THR A 220 4.95 -12.01 -11.04
C THR A 220 5.99 -12.06 -12.16
N ASP A 221 5.75 -12.86 -13.18
CA ASP A 221 6.67 -12.99 -14.31
C ASP A 221 6.57 -11.85 -15.31
N ALA A 222 7.53 -11.75 -16.21
CA ALA A 222 7.57 -10.70 -17.23
C ALA A 222 6.34 -10.69 -18.14
N ALA A 223 5.73 -11.85 -18.39
CA ALA A 223 4.50 -11.93 -19.20
C ALA A 223 3.27 -11.34 -18.52
N SER A 224 3.33 -11.14 -17.22
CA SER A 224 2.28 -10.51 -16.42
C SER A 224 2.35 -8.99 -16.43
N GLN A 225 3.47 -8.40 -16.84
CA GLN A 225 3.69 -6.96 -16.84
C GLN A 225 2.98 -6.33 -18.04
N ILE A 226 2.24 -5.25 -17.79
CA ILE A 226 1.48 -4.51 -18.81
C ILE A 226 2.17 -3.19 -19.12
N TYR A 227 2.65 -2.49 -18.08
CA TYR A 227 3.32 -1.21 -18.21
C TYR A 227 4.33 -1.00 -17.08
N THR A 228 5.43 -0.35 -17.38
CA THR A 228 6.42 0.11 -16.40
C THR A 228 7.00 1.44 -16.85
N ALA A 229 6.88 2.45 -16.00
CA ALA A 229 7.47 3.77 -16.22
C ALA A 229 8.98 3.75 -15.93
N ASP A 230 9.72 4.61 -16.60
CA ASP A 230 11.16 4.73 -16.41
C ASP A 230 11.56 5.17 -15.01
N ASP A 231 10.68 5.89 -14.31
CA ASP A 231 10.91 6.40 -12.95
C ASP A 231 10.31 5.51 -11.83
N TRP A 232 9.78 4.35 -12.18
CA TRP A 232 9.32 3.37 -11.20
C TRP A 232 10.48 2.93 -10.30
N TYR A 233 10.31 3.06 -8.98
CA TYR A 233 11.31 2.85 -7.94
C TYR A 233 12.62 3.66 -8.10
N LYS A 234 12.61 4.74 -8.85
CA LYS A 234 13.72 5.71 -8.81
C LYS A 234 13.51 6.67 -7.64
N HIS A 235 14.63 7.01 -7.01
CA HIS A 235 14.63 8.07 -6.02
C HIS A 235 14.23 9.38 -6.67
N LEU A 236 13.37 10.12 -6.00
CA LEU A 236 13.07 11.49 -6.36
C LEU A 236 14.29 12.37 -6.14
N ASP A 237 14.41 13.46 -6.89
CA ASP A 237 15.41 14.47 -6.61
C ASP A 237 15.12 15.19 -5.27
N LYS A 238 16.11 15.94 -4.78
CA LYS A 238 16.03 16.59 -3.47
C LYS A 238 14.94 17.64 -3.40
N GLU A 239 14.67 18.31 -4.48
CA GLU A 239 13.67 19.36 -4.63
C GLU A 239 12.27 18.75 -4.51
N ALA A 240 12.00 17.69 -5.23
CA ALA A 240 10.72 16.97 -5.13
C ALA A 240 10.51 16.37 -3.74
N VAL A 241 11.53 15.75 -3.14
CA VAL A 241 11.44 15.24 -1.76
C VAL A 241 11.14 16.37 -0.77
N ALA A 242 11.77 17.52 -0.94
CA ALA A 242 11.53 18.68 -0.06
C ALA A 242 10.08 19.19 -0.18
N GLU A 243 9.51 19.19 -1.39
CA GLU A 243 8.12 19.57 -1.62
C GLU A 243 7.13 18.63 -0.88
N TYR A 244 7.32 17.31 -0.97
CA TYR A 244 6.50 16.35 -0.23
C TYR A 244 6.60 16.56 1.29
N ARG A 245 7.81 16.69 1.81
CA ARG A 245 8.05 16.86 3.25
C ARG A 245 7.45 18.16 3.77
N GLU A 246 7.56 19.25 3.01
CA GLU A 246 6.93 20.51 3.37
C GLU A 246 5.39 20.42 3.36
N ALA A 247 4.82 19.72 2.38
CA ALA A 247 3.38 19.49 2.33
C ALA A 247 2.89 18.64 3.52
N TYR A 248 3.62 17.59 3.89
CA TYR A 248 3.30 16.78 5.06
C TYR A 248 3.46 17.56 6.37
N ARG A 249 4.54 18.33 6.51
CA ARG A 249 4.78 19.19 7.67
C ARG A 249 3.63 20.19 7.90
N LYS A 250 3.13 20.83 6.83
CA LYS A 250 1.97 21.73 6.90
C LYS A 250 0.70 21.05 7.40
N ARG A 251 0.58 19.76 7.21
CA ARG A 251 -0.53 18.92 7.68
C ARG A 251 -0.30 18.29 9.06
N GLY A 252 0.87 18.51 9.69
CA GLY A 252 1.22 17.88 10.95
C GLY A 252 1.50 16.39 10.83
N LEU A 253 2.00 15.95 9.66
CA LEU A 253 2.38 14.57 9.37
C LEU A 253 3.90 14.41 9.41
N ASP A 254 4.38 13.18 9.60
CA ASP A 254 5.78 12.82 9.48
C ASP A 254 6.26 12.96 8.02
N ILE A 255 7.57 12.89 7.80
CA ILE A 255 8.22 13.11 6.49
C ILE A 255 7.79 12.10 5.41
N ASP A 256 7.20 10.99 5.79
CA ASP A 256 6.63 9.95 4.93
C ASP A 256 5.09 9.98 4.88
N GLY A 257 4.46 11.04 5.41
CA GLY A 257 3.02 11.24 5.39
C GLY A 257 2.24 10.42 6.42
N ARG A 258 2.90 9.72 7.33
CA ARG A 258 2.22 9.05 8.45
C ARG A 258 1.86 10.05 9.54
N PRO A 259 0.87 9.75 10.40
CA PRO A 259 0.66 10.52 11.61
C PRO A 259 1.95 10.56 12.44
N MET A 260 2.31 11.70 12.97
CA MET A 260 3.41 11.80 13.93
C MET A 260 3.07 10.95 15.16
N ASP A 261 4.00 10.08 15.55
CA ASP A 261 3.92 9.35 16.81
C ASP A 261 4.20 10.36 17.93
N ILE A 262 3.16 10.75 18.65
CA ILE A 262 3.25 11.78 19.72
C ILE A 262 4.22 11.34 20.81
N ASP A 263 4.41 10.02 20.99
CA ASP A 263 5.34 9.45 21.97
C ASP A 263 6.81 9.47 21.50
N SER A 264 7.07 9.66 20.22
CA SER A 264 8.43 9.71 19.64
C SER A 264 8.87 11.12 19.22
N ALA A 265 8.01 12.12 19.33
CA ALA A 265 8.40 13.50 19.10
C ALA A 265 9.55 13.85 20.06
N PRO A 266 10.72 14.32 19.57
CA PRO A 266 11.69 14.90 20.48
C PRO A 266 10.97 16.00 21.24
N THR A 267 10.99 15.96 22.55
CA THR A 267 10.51 17.02 23.41
C THR A 267 11.39 18.24 23.13
N VAL A 268 11.10 18.91 22.03
CA VAL A 268 11.48 20.30 21.88
C VAL A 268 10.55 21.01 22.86
N ASP A 269 11.13 21.47 23.93
CA ASP A 269 10.46 22.27 24.94
C ASP A 269 10.06 23.62 24.30
N PHE A 270 9.12 23.53 23.36
CA PHE A 270 8.39 24.66 22.85
C PHE A 270 7.36 24.99 23.94
N GLN A 271 7.81 25.72 24.93
CA GLN A 271 6.88 26.53 25.69
C GLN A 271 6.43 27.66 24.77
N PRO A 272 5.21 27.59 24.21
CA PRO A 272 4.65 28.77 23.59
C PRO A 272 4.54 29.78 24.74
N VAL A 273 5.23 30.87 24.60
CA VAL A 273 4.95 32.04 25.45
C VAL A 273 3.58 32.53 25.00
N GLU A 274 2.54 31.82 25.46
CA GLU A 274 1.16 32.32 25.30
C GLU A 274 1.10 33.66 26.05
N SER A 275 0.79 34.73 25.31
CA SER A 275 0.53 36.01 25.91
C SER A 275 -0.67 35.90 26.87
N GLU A 276 -0.71 36.69 27.91
CA GLU A 276 -1.83 36.66 28.85
C GLU A 276 -3.17 36.98 28.15
N GLU A 277 -3.16 37.69 27.02
CA GLU A 277 -4.31 37.90 26.15
C GLU A 277 -4.80 36.62 25.44
N GLU A 278 -3.88 35.76 24.99
CA GLU A 278 -4.24 34.47 24.39
C GLU A 278 -4.80 33.51 25.42
N LYS A 279 -4.23 33.46 26.63
CA LYS A 279 -4.78 32.68 27.74
C LYS A 279 -6.19 33.15 28.13
N ALA A 280 -6.40 34.44 28.19
CA ALA A 280 -7.72 35.04 28.50
C ALA A 280 -8.74 34.71 27.39
N ARG A 281 -8.33 34.77 26.13
CA ARG A 281 -9.17 34.43 24.97
C ARG A 281 -9.52 32.96 24.94
N ARG A 282 -8.58 32.07 25.30
CA ARG A 282 -8.81 30.64 25.40
C ARG A 282 -9.75 30.29 26.53
N ALA A 283 -9.58 30.92 27.69
CA ALA A 283 -10.48 30.77 28.84
C ALA A 283 -11.91 31.28 28.54
N ALA A 284 -12.02 32.36 27.78
CA ALA A 284 -13.33 32.90 27.37
C ALA A 284 -14.03 32.02 26.29
N ASN A 285 -13.26 31.29 25.47
CA ASN A 285 -13.78 30.40 24.42
C ASN A 285 -13.87 28.95 24.86
N THR A 286 -13.55 28.60 26.10
CA THR A 286 -13.77 27.28 26.63
C THR A 286 -15.27 27.08 26.81
N VAL A 287 -15.91 26.49 25.79
CA VAL A 287 -17.27 26.00 25.92
C VAL A 287 -17.21 24.92 27.00
N GLN A 288 -17.81 25.17 28.15
CA GLN A 288 -18.07 24.13 29.13
C GLN A 288 -19.10 23.19 28.50
N TYR A 289 -18.63 22.12 27.90
CA TYR A 289 -19.53 21.02 27.55
C TYR A 289 -20.07 20.47 28.86
N GLU A 290 -21.39 20.44 29.00
CA GLU A 290 -22.04 19.71 30.09
C GLU A 290 -21.49 18.25 30.02
N GLN A 291 -20.80 17.84 31.08
CA GLN A 291 -20.27 16.50 31.21
C GLN A 291 -21.36 15.48 31.55
N THR A 292 -22.56 15.74 31.06
CA THR A 292 -23.75 14.92 31.31
C THR A 292 -24.57 14.74 30.04
N TYR A 293 -25.17 13.58 29.91
CA TYR A 293 -26.20 13.31 28.92
C TYR A 293 -27.52 13.08 29.66
N ASP A 294 -28.51 13.91 29.37
CA ASP A 294 -29.84 13.89 30.01
C ASP A 294 -29.76 13.95 31.55
N GLY A 295 -28.80 14.73 32.07
CA GLY A 295 -28.56 14.92 33.51
C GLY A 295 -27.73 13.81 34.16
N VAL A 296 -27.32 12.78 33.42
CA VAL A 296 -26.46 11.70 33.92
C VAL A 296 -25.00 11.98 33.52
N PRO A 297 -24.04 12.01 34.47
CA PRO A 297 -22.64 12.20 34.15
C PRO A 297 -22.10 11.16 33.19
N TYR A 298 -21.31 11.57 32.19
CA TYR A 298 -20.69 10.62 31.24
C TYR A 298 -19.86 9.52 31.91
N GLU A 299 -19.26 9.81 33.07
CA GLU A 299 -18.52 8.80 33.86
C GLU A 299 -19.44 7.68 34.35
N GLU A 300 -20.66 8.01 34.78
CA GLU A 300 -21.64 7.01 35.21
C GLU A 300 -22.17 6.18 34.05
N ILE A 301 -22.40 6.83 32.89
CA ILE A 301 -22.79 6.15 31.65
C ILE A 301 -21.70 5.19 31.20
N THR A 302 -20.45 5.64 31.21
CA THR A 302 -19.29 4.81 30.82
C THR A 302 -19.13 3.63 31.78
N LYS A 303 -19.27 3.84 33.09
CA LYS A 303 -19.20 2.78 34.08
C LYS A 303 -20.31 1.76 33.90
N ALA A 304 -21.54 2.19 33.69
CA ALA A 304 -22.67 1.30 33.44
C ALA A 304 -22.48 0.47 32.16
N LEU A 305 -21.92 1.05 31.11
CA LEU A 305 -21.58 0.32 29.87
C LEU A 305 -20.49 -0.72 30.11
N VAL A 306 -19.43 -0.39 30.83
CA VAL A 306 -18.34 -1.30 31.18
C VAL A 306 -18.87 -2.49 32.03
N ASP A 307 -19.73 -2.20 33.01
CA ASP A 307 -20.33 -3.23 33.85
C ASP A 307 -21.29 -4.13 33.05
N LEU A 308 -22.08 -3.55 32.13
CA LEU A 308 -22.98 -4.31 31.23
C LEU A 308 -22.21 -5.25 30.28
N MET A 309 -21.00 -4.87 29.92
CA MET A 309 -20.14 -5.65 29.01
C MET A 309 -19.22 -6.64 29.73
N GLY A 310 -19.36 -6.79 31.05
CA GLY A 310 -18.62 -7.77 31.84
C GLY A 310 -17.21 -7.32 32.23
N GLY A 311 -16.96 -6.04 32.23
CA GLY A 311 -15.67 -5.42 32.65
C GLY A 311 -14.99 -4.64 31.55
N ALA A 312 -13.96 -3.88 31.90
CA ALA A 312 -13.17 -3.11 30.95
C ALA A 312 -12.43 -4.05 29.98
N PRO A 313 -12.37 -3.75 28.68
CA PRO A 313 -11.66 -4.58 27.71
C PRO A 313 -10.18 -4.68 28.07
N ALA A 314 -9.60 -5.88 27.91
CA ALA A 314 -8.17 -6.09 28.09
C ALA A 314 -7.36 -5.22 27.13
N HIS A 315 -6.17 -4.78 27.56
CA HIS A 315 -5.24 -4.00 26.75
C HIS A 315 -5.01 -4.70 25.40
N GLY A 316 -5.47 -4.11 24.32
CA GLY A 316 -5.38 -4.64 22.94
C GLY A 316 -6.71 -4.76 22.21
N ASN A 317 -7.86 -4.76 22.89
CA ASN A 317 -9.19 -4.88 22.28
C ASN A 317 -9.99 -3.57 22.28
N ARG A 318 -9.34 -2.42 22.44
CA ARG A 318 -10.01 -1.11 22.55
C ARG A 318 -10.72 -0.64 21.27
N ASN A 319 -10.46 -1.28 20.14
CA ASN A 319 -11.04 -0.88 18.84
C ASN A 319 -12.31 -1.64 18.45
N ASN A 320 -12.87 -2.44 19.34
CA ASN A 320 -14.09 -3.19 19.08
C ASN A 320 -15.31 -2.65 19.87
N PHE A 321 -15.28 -1.35 20.22
CA PHE A 321 -16.39 -0.65 20.84
C PHE A 321 -16.97 0.40 19.90
#